data_50dc4d85cc89e67ff0e0416d51d65eb8
#
_entry.id   50dc4d85cc89e67ff0e0416d51d65eb8
#
_cell.length_a   1.000
_cell.length_b   1.000
_cell.length_c   1.000
_cell.angle_alpha   90.00
_cell.angle_beta   90.00
_cell.angle_gamma   90.00
#
_symmetry.space_group_name_H-M   'P 1'
#
loop_
_entity.id
_entity.type
_entity.pdbx_description
1 polymer ?
#
loop_
_entity_poly.entity_id
_entity_poly.type
_entity_poly.pdbx_seq_one_letter_code
_entity_poly.pdbx_strand_id
1 'polypeptide(L)'
;MPAGSEPLVRLPHTWRPLGVRVAGVLFGGLLLVVCAFAWISFDDETRAKFTIFQRGTLVFLGLLAFSAWFALVRSRVVADEGHLTVVNGYRKREYEWPEIVAVHLPPGAPWATLDLSDGSTATALAIQGSDGARARRAVRELRALVDRQH
;
A
#
# COMPACT_ATOMS: atom_id res chain seq x y z
N MET A 1 -7.71 -33.50 18.10
CA MET A 1 -8.17 -32.39 17.25
C MET A 1 -7.12 -32.19 16.18
N PRO A 2 -7.36 -32.48 14.92
CA PRO A 2 -6.42 -32.11 13.90
C PRO A 2 -6.34 -30.58 13.84
N ALA A 3 -5.13 -30.06 13.93
CA ALA A 3 -4.86 -28.64 13.72
C ALA A 3 -5.50 -28.25 12.37
N GLY A 4 -6.37 -27.24 12.43
CA GLY A 4 -7.12 -26.81 11.27
C GLY A 4 -6.17 -26.54 10.13
N SER A 5 -6.37 -27.25 9.04
CA SER A 5 -5.69 -26.99 7.77
C SER A 5 -6.05 -25.58 7.34
N GLU A 6 -5.21 -24.61 7.64
CA GLU A 6 -5.33 -23.30 7.02
C GLU A 6 -5.32 -23.51 5.51
N PRO A 7 -6.25 -22.91 4.78
CA PRO A 7 -6.33 -23.11 3.34
C PRO A 7 -4.99 -22.71 2.72
N LEU A 8 -4.32 -23.69 2.13
CA LEU A 8 -3.03 -23.49 1.46
C LEU A 8 -3.21 -22.43 0.39
N VAL A 9 -2.49 -21.34 0.53
CA VAL A 9 -2.48 -20.27 -0.48
C VAL A 9 -1.97 -20.87 -1.79
N ARG A 10 -2.78 -20.74 -2.83
CA ARG A 10 -2.39 -21.17 -4.17
C ARG A 10 -1.50 -20.12 -4.79
N LEU A 11 -0.39 -20.54 -5.35
CA LEU A 11 0.52 -19.70 -6.10
C LEU A 11 0.11 -19.63 -7.59
N PRO A 12 0.29 -18.50 -8.26
CA PRO A 12 0.76 -17.22 -7.71
C PRO A 12 -0.30 -16.51 -6.86
N HIS A 13 0.11 -15.81 -5.81
CA HIS A 13 -0.80 -15.05 -4.94
C HIS A 13 -0.36 -13.60 -4.79
N THR A 14 -1.32 -12.68 -4.75
CA THR A 14 -1.04 -11.23 -4.66
C THR A 14 -1.80 -10.58 -3.52
N TRP A 15 -1.08 -9.93 -2.61
CA TRP A 15 -1.65 -9.07 -1.58
C TRP A 15 -1.56 -7.60 -2.01
N ARG A 16 -2.65 -6.86 -1.78
CA ARG A 16 -2.76 -5.43 -2.10
C ARG A 16 -3.42 -4.66 -0.96
N PRO A 17 -3.03 -3.39 -0.72
CA PRO A 17 -3.66 -2.57 0.32
C PRO A 17 -5.10 -2.22 -0.08
N LEU A 18 -6.06 -2.46 0.80
CA LEU A 18 -7.47 -2.11 0.57
C LEU A 18 -7.81 -0.75 1.18
N GLY A 19 -7.39 -0.52 2.44
CA GLY A 19 -7.73 0.70 3.18
C GLY A 19 -7.30 1.97 2.46
N VAL A 20 -6.08 2.01 1.95
CA VAL A 20 -5.55 3.16 1.18
C VAL A 20 -6.34 3.42 -0.10
N ARG A 21 -6.83 2.37 -0.77
CA ARG A 21 -7.66 2.52 -1.98
C ARG A 21 -8.99 3.16 -1.66
N VAL A 22 -9.68 2.60 -0.67
CA VAL A 22 -11.00 3.08 -0.25
C VAL A 22 -10.89 4.50 0.31
N ALA A 23 -9.97 4.74 1.24
CA ALA A 23 -9.75 6.06 1.83
C ALA A 23 -9.40 7.11 0.78
N GLY A 24 -8.49 6.80 -0.16
CA GLY A 24 -8.08 7.73 -1.21
C GLY A 24 -9.22 8.09 -2.16
N VAL A 25 -10.05 7.12 -2.55
CA VAL A 25 -11.22 7.39 -3.41
C VAL A 25 -12.25 8.24 -2.66
N LEU A 26 -12.57 7.89 -1.41
CA LEU A 26 -13.59 8.62 -0.64
C LEU A 26 -13.13 10.03 -0.28
N PHE A 27 -11.98 10.17 0.37
CA PHE A 27 -11.50 11.47 0.83
C PHE A 27 -10.95 12.32 -0.31
N GLY A 28 -10.23 11.75 -1.26
CA GLY A 28 -9.75 12.45 -2.44
C GLY A 28 -10.89 12.90 -3.34
N GLY A 29 -11.89 12.05 -3.55
CA GLY A 29 -13.09 12.39 -4.29
C GLY A 29 -13.90 13.51 -3.61
N LEU A 30 -14.11 13.41 -2.29
CA LEU A 30 -14.77 14.45 -1.51
C LEU A 30 -14.02 15.78 -1.59
N LEU A 31 -12.70 15.76 -1.43
CA LEU A 31 -11.87 16.97 -1.52
C LEU A 31 -12.01 17.63 -2.90
N LEU A 32 -11.94 16.83 -3.98
CA LEU A 32 -12.12 17.37 -5.34
C LEU A 32 -13.49 17.99 -5.54
N VAL A 33 -14.56 17.36 -5.04
CA VAL A 33 -15.93 17.91 -5.13
C VAL A 33 -16.01 19.23 -4.36
N VAL A 34 -15.47 19.30 -3.14
CA VAL A 34 -15.48 20.53 -2.33
C VAL A 34 -14.69 21.64 -3.03
N CYS A 35 -13.49 21.34 -3.56
CA CYS A 35 -12.69 22.31 -4.28
C CYS A 35 -13.38 22.81 -5.56
N ALA A 36 -13.99 21.91 -6.33
CA ALA A 36 -14.74 22.28 -7.53
C ALA A 36 -15.94 23.15 -7.20
N PHE A 37 -16.71 22.76 -6.18
CA PHE A 37 -17.87 23.54 -5.73
C PHE A 37 -17.45 24.92 -5.24
N ALA A 38 -16.40 25.02 -4.42
CA ALA A 38 -15.87 26.30 -3.95
C ALA A 38 -15.46 27.20 -5.12
N TRP A 39 -14.75 26.63 -6.11
CA TRP A 39 -14.31 27.38 -7.28
C TRP A 39 -15.46 27.92 -8.13
N ILE A 40 -16.51 27.12 -8.31
CA ILE A 40 -17.71 27.54 -9.06
C ILE A 40 -18.50 28.60 -8.30
N SER A 41 -18.51 28.50 -6.95
CA SER A 41 -19.25 29.43 -6.08
C SER A 41 -18.56 30.79 -5.89
N PHE A 42 -17.27 30.90 -6.22
CA PHE A 42 -16.58 32.18 -6.17
C PHE A 42 -17.10 33.13 -7.26
N ASP A 43 -17.27 34.38 -6.90
CA ASP A 43 -17.51 35.47 -7.85
C ASP A 43 -16.25 35.77 -8.68
N ASP A 44 -16.43 36.52 -9.77
CA ASP A 44 -15.33 36.81 -10.69
C ASP A 44 -14.23 37.65 -10.04
N GLU A 45 -14.59 38.53 -9.10
CA GLU A 45 -13.61 39.33 -8.37
C GLU A 45 -12.72 38.44 -7.49
N THR A 46 -13.31 37.49 -6.76
CA THR A 46 -12.56 36.54 -5.94
C THR A 46 -11.68 35.63 -6.79
N ARG A 47 -12.21 35.11 -7.91
CA ARG A 47 -11.39 34.28 -8.83
C ARG A 47 -10.20 35.06 -9.41
N ALA A 48 -10.40 36.36 -9.71
CA ALA A 48 -9.33 37.20 -10.26
C ALA A 48 -8.19 37.46 -9.26
N LYS A 49 -8.46 37.35 -7.94
CA LYS A 49 -7.44 37.48 -6.89
C LYS A 49 -6.44 36.31 -6.86
N PHE A 50 -6.81 35.15 -7.39
CA PHE A 50 -5.90 34.02 -7.50
C PHE A 50 -4.92 34.23 -8.66
N THR A 51 -3.66 34.48 -8.32
CA THR A 51 -2.59 34.62 -9.29
C THR A 51 -2.33 33.31 -10.04
N ILE A 52 -1.72 33.40 -11.21
CA ILE A 52 -1.32 32.21 -12.01
C ILE A 52 -0.37 31.31 -11.19
N PHE A 53 0.50 31.90 -10.39
CA PHE A 53 1.41 31.17 -9.51
C PHE A 53 0.66 30.36 -8.44
N GLN A 54 -0.32 30.96 -7.77
CA GLN A 54 -1.13 30.26 -6.76
C GLN A 54 -1.93 29.13 -7.38
N ARG A 55 -2.54 29.33 -8.55
CA ARG A 55 -3.24 28.27 -9.29
C ARG A 55 -2.29 27.13 -9.67
N GLY A 56 -1.12 27.46 -10.19
CA GLY A 56 -0.07 26.48 -10.50
C GLY A 56 0.40 25.68 -9.30
N THR A 57 0.59 26.36 -8.15
CA THR A 57 0.98 25.71 -6.90
C THR A 57 -0.08 24.73 -6.40
N LEU A 58 -1.36 25.09 -6.45
CA LEU A 58 -2.46 24.19 -6.06
C LEU A 58 -2.52 22.95 -6.94
N VAL A 59 -2.39 23.13 -8.26
CA VAL A 59 -2.35 22.00 -9.21
C VAL A 59 -1.14 21.12 -8.94
N PHE A 60 0.04 21.70 -8.73
CA PHE A 60 1.26 20.97 -8.42
C PHE A 60 1.12 20.15 -7.13
N LEU A 61 0.60 20.74 -6.06
CA LEU A 61 0.37 20.04 -4.79
C LEU A 61 -0.67 18.91 -4.96
N GLY A 62 -1.72 19.14 -5.73
CA GLY A 62 -2.71 18.11 -6.07
C GLY A 62 -2.09 16.93 -6.81
N LEU A 63 -1.24 17.19 -7.80
CA LEU A 63 -0.52 16.16 -8.55
C LEU A 63 0.47 15.39 -7.66
N LEU A 64 1.15 16.09 -6.76
CA LEU A 64 2.07 15.48 -5.81
C LEU A 64 1.32 14.55 -4.84
N ALA A 65 0.21 15.00 -4.28
CA ALA A 65 -0.64 14.19 -3.41
C ALA A 65 -1.22 12.97 -4.15
N PHE A 66 -1.67 13.16 -5.38
CA PHE A 66 -2.14 12.06 -6.23
C PHE A 66 -1.04 11.04 -6.52
N SER A 67 0.18 11.50 -6.85
CA SER A 67 1.34 10.63 -7.09
C SER A 67 1.70 9.79 -5.86
N ALA A 68 1.67 10.39 -4.68
CA ALA A 68 1.92 9.69 -3.42
C ALA A 68 0.85 8.62 -3.13
N TRP A 69 -0.42 8.98 -3.30
CA TRP A 69 -1.52 8.02 -3.16
C TRP A 69 -1.44 6.89 -4.19
N PHE A 70 -1.16 7.23 -5.45
CA PHE A 70 -1.02 6.24 -6.52
C PHE A 70 0.14 5.26 -6.23
N ALA A 71 1.26 5.75 -5.70
CA ALA A 71 2.37 4.91 -5.27
C ALA A 71 1.94 3.88 -4.22
N LEU A 72 1.15 4.30 -3.23
CA LEU A 72 0.62 3.39 -2.19
C LEU A 72 -0.35 2.36 -2.76
N VAL A 73 -1.27 2.79 -3.63
CA VAL A 73 -2.26 1.90 -4.29
C VAL A 73 -1.58 0.89 -5.20
N ARG A 74 -0.50 1.28 -5.85
CA ARG A 74 0.30 0.42 -6.73
C ARG A 74 1.09 -0.64 -5.96
N SER A 75 1.36 -0.43 -4.68
CA SER A 75 2.10 -1.36 -3.85
C SER A 75 1.42 -2.72 -3.81
N ARG A 76 2.21 -3.79 -3.95
CA ARG A 76 1.74 -5.18 -3.90
C ARG A 76 2.86 -6.11 -3.48
N VAL A 77 2.47 -7.22 -2.90
CA VAL A 77 3.36 -8.37 -2.65
C VAL A 77 2.84 -9.53 -3.49
N VAL A 78 3.69 -10.12 -4.29
CA VAL A 78 3.35 -11.25 -5.18
C VAL A 78 4.23 -12.43 -4.79
N ALA A 79 3.60 -13.53 -4.38
CA ALA A 79 4.27 -14.78 -4.12
C ALA A 79 4.16 -15.67 -5.35
N ASP A 80 5.29 -16.10 -5.87
CA ASP A 80 5.44 -17.09 -6.93
C ASP A 80 6.13 -18.35 -6.39
N GLU A 81 6.26 -19.39 -7.19
CA GLU A 81 6.86 -20.65 -6.77
C GLU A 81 8.33 -20.48 -6.34
N GLY A 82 9.10 -19.64 -7.03
CA GLY A 82 10.54 -19.46 -6.81
C GLY A 82 10.93 -18.23 -6.01
N HIS A 83 10.06 -17.21 -5.94
CA HIS A 83 10.43 -15.92 -5.34
C HIS A 83 9.24 -15.13 -4.84
N LEU A 84 9.53 -14.14 -4.00
CA LEU A 84 8.60 -13.13 -3.53
C LEU A 84 8.94 -11.79 -4.17
N THR A 85 8.01 -11.21 -4.91
CA THR A 85 8.14 -9.85 -5.46
C THR A 85 7.45 -8.85 -4.54
N VAL A 86 8.20 -7.85 -4.08
CA VAL A 86 7.69 -6.73 -3.28
C VAL A 86 7.75 -5.45 -4.11
N VAL A 87 6.59 -4.87 -4.38
CA VAL A 87 6.47 -3.57 -5.04
C VAL A 87 6.02 -2.55 -3.99
N ASN A 88 6.90 -1.63 -3.66
CA ASN A 88 6.66 -0.51 -2.76
C ASN A 88 6.61 0.79 -3.58
N GLY A 89 5.41 1.20 -3.96
CA GLY A 89 5.24 2.35 -4.84
C GLY A 89 5.90 2.14 -6.19
N TYR A 90 6.93 2.92 -6.47
CA TYR A 90 7.67 2.87 -7.73
C TYR A 90 8.90 1.94 -7.71
N ARG A 91 9.19 1.34 -6.55
CA ARG A 91 10.33 0.41 -6.39
C ARG A 91 9.86 -1.03 -6.39
N LYS A 92 10.48 -1.87 -7.21
CA LYS A 92 10.27 -3.31 -7.24
C LYS A 92 11.54 -3.99 -6.72
N ARG A 93 11.37 -4.99 -5.84
CA ARG A 93 12.43 -5.91 -5.40
C ARG A 93 11.92 -7.34 -5.44
N GLU A 94 12.81 -8.26 -5.76
CA GLU A 94 12.55 -9.70 -5.77
C GLU A 94 13.46 -10.34 -4.73
N TYR A 95 12.90 -11.27 -3.98
CA TYR A 95 13.59 -12.04 -2.95
C TYR A 95 13.36 -13.52 -3.23
N GLU A 96 14.42 -14.32 -3.26
CA GLU A 96 14.28 -15.77 -3.26
C GLU A 96 13.78 -16.23 -1.90
N TRP A 97 13.01 -17.32 -1.85
CA TRP A 97 12.44 -17.79 -0.58
C TRP A 97 13.47 -18.02 0.52
N PRO A 98 14.68 -18.60 0.24
CA PRO A 98 15.71 -18.76 1.27
C PRO A 98 16.26 -17.45 1.84
N GLU A 99 16.07 -16.31 1.15
CA GLU A 99 16.50 -15.01 1.65
C GLU A 99 15.56 -14.44 2.74
N ILE A 100 14.31 -14.95 2.84
CA ILE A 100 13.30 -14.44 3.77
C ILE A 100 13.28 -15.30 5.01
N VAL A 101 13.75 -14.77 6.12
CA VAL A 101 13.87 -15.51 7.40
C VAL A 101 12.57 -15.41 8.20
N ALA A 102 11.95 -14.24 8.23
CA ALA A 102 10.74 -14.02 9.02
C ALA A 102 9.87 -12.89 8.45
N VAL A 103 8.60 -12.90 8.81
CA VAL A 103 7.63 -11.86 8.46
C VAL A 103 6.98 -11.34 9.73
N HIS A 104 6.98 -10.02 9.92
CA HIS A 104 6.45 -9.36 11.11
C HIS A 104 5.40 -8.30 10.78
N LEU A 105 4.38 -8.25 11.62
CA LEU A 105 3.44 -7.14 11.71
C LEU A 105 3.05 -6.98 13.18
N PRO A 106 3.90 -6.34 14.00
CA PRO A 106 3.57 -6.13 15.39
C PRO A 106 2.36 -5.20 15.54
N PRO A 107 1.63 -5.28 16.67
CA PRO A 107 0.52 -4.38 16.96
C PRO A 107 0.96 -2.91 16.86
N GLY A 108 0.19 -2.11 16.11
CA GLY A 108 0.50 -0.69 15.88
C GLY A 108 1.51 -0.41 14.75
N ALA A 109 2.13 -1.42 14.17
CA ALA A 109 2.98 -1.23 13.01
C ALA A 109 2.17 -0.78 11.80
N PRO A 110 2.64 0.22 11.04
CA PRO A 110 1.91 0.72 9.88
C PRO A 110 1.89 -0.27 8.71
N TRP A 111 2.91 -1.11 8.57
CA TRP A 111 3.06 -2.12 7.53
C TRP A 111 3.88 -3.32 7.98
N ALA A 112 3.81 -4.41 7.23
CA ALA A 112 4.61 -5.60 7.48
C ALA A 112 6.08 -5.39 7.10
N THR A 113 6.97 -6.09 7.82
CA THR A 113 8.40 -6.15 7.55
C THR A 113 8.85 -7.60 7.33
N LEU A 114 9.81 -7.76 6.43
CA LEU A 114 10.49 -9.02 6.15
C LEU A 114 11.90 -8.94 6.72
N ASP A 115 12.30 -9.91 7.51
CA ASP A 115 13.69 -10.08 7.92
C ASP A 115 14.39 -10.93 6.87
N LEU A 116 15.57 -10.48 6.44
CA LEU A 116 16.34 -11.13 5.41
C LEU A 116 17.55 -11.86 6.00
N SER A 117 18.02 -12.88 5.30
CA SER A 117 19.15 -13.73 5.73
C SER A 117 20.48 -12.99 5.84
N ASP A 118 20.61 -11.84 5.19
CA ASP A 118 21.77 -10.95 5.31
C ASP A 118 21.72 -10.03 6.56
N GLY A 119 20.68 -10.16 7.38
CA GLY A 119 20.46 -9.34 8.58
C GLY A 119 19.77 -7.99 8.28
N SER A 120 19.47 -7.68 7.04
CA SER A 120 18.68 -6.49 6.68
C SER A 120 17.19 -6.75 6.78
N THR A 121 16.40 -5.68 6.71
CA THR A 121 14.93 -5.76 6.69
C THR A 121 14.37 -5.10 5.44
N ALA A 122 13.27 -5.65 4.94
CA ALA A 122 12.51 -5.08 3.84
C ALA A 122 11.09 -4.78 4.27
N THR A 123 10.57 -3.64 3.84
CA THR A 123 9.19 -3.21 4.12
C THR A 123 8.25 -3.72 3.03
N ALA A 124 7.08 -4.21 3.41
CA ALA A 124 6.00 -4.61 2.51
C ALA A 124 4.80 -3.67 2.66
N LEU A 125 4.81 -2.53 1.95
CA LEU A 125 3.77 -1.49 2.04
C LEU A 125 2.37 -1.98 1.63
N ALA A 126 2.28 -3.09 0.91
CA ALA A 126 1.01 -3.66 0.50
C ALA A 126 0.25 -4.33 1.65
N ILE A 127 0.92 -4.70 2.73
CA ILE A 127 0.32 -5.31 3.91
C ILE A 127 0.34 -4.26 5.03
N GLN A 128 -0.76 -3.53 5.16
CA GLN A 128 -0.87 -2.40 6.06
C GLN A 128 -1.59 -2.79 7.34
N GLY A 129 -1.06 -2.35 8.49
CA GLY A 129 -1.67 -2.58 9.80
C GLY A 129 -3.09 -2.02 9.91
N SER A 130 -3.39 -0.93 9.20
CA SER A 130 -4.74 -0.34 9.11
C SER A 130 -5.79 -1.25 8.49
N ASP A 131 -5.39 -2.25 7.70
CA ASP A 131 -6.30 -3.25 7.12
C ASP A 131 -6.72 -4.33 8.15
N GLY A 132 -6.27 -4.24 9.39
CA GLY A 132 -6.73 -5.02 10.53
C GLY A 132 -6.63 -6.54 10.32
N ALA A 133 -7.77 -7.23 10.41
CA ALA A 133 -7.83 -8.69 10.26
C ALA A 133 -7.30 -9.17 8.89
N ARG A 134 -7.50 -8.38 7.83
CA ARG A 134 -7.00 -8.69 6.49
C ARG A 134 -5.47 -8.70 6.45
N ALA A 135 -4.82 -7.70 7.06
CA ALA A 135 -3.37 -7.64 7.16
C ALA A 135 -2.79 -8.80 7.99
N ARG A 136 -3.41 -9.11 9.13
CA ARG A 136 -3.00 -10.26 9.96
C ARG A 136 -3.12 -11.59 9.22
N ARG A 137 -4.18 -11.76 8.43
CA ARG A 137 -4.36 -12.94 7.58
C ARG A 137 -3.27 -13.02 6.51
N ALA A 138 -2.98 -11.92 5.81
CA ALA A 138 -1.92 -11.86 4.81
C ALA A 138 -0.55 -12.24 5.40
N VAL A 139 -0.23 -11.75 6.60
CA VAL A 139 1.01 -12.11 7.30
C VAL A 139 1.07 -13.60 7.65
N ARG A 140 -0.03 -14.20 8.14
CA ARG A 140 -0.08 -15.64 8.42
C ARG A 140 0.11 -16.46 7.16
N GLU A 141 -0.57 -16.10 6.08
CA GLU A 141 -0.44 -16.75 4.77
C GLU A 141 0.99 -16.68 4.25
N LEU A 142 1.62 -15.51 4.35
CA LEU A 142 3.00 -15.31 3.91
C LEU A 142 4.00 -16.08 4.77
N ARG A 143 3.81 -16.11 6.11
CA ARG A 143 4.63 -16.95 7.01
C ARG A 143 4.55 -18.42 6.65
N ALA A 144 3.35 -18.93 6.42
CA ALA A 144 3.14 -20.33 6.03
C ALA A 144 3.82 -20.66 4.68
N LEU A 145 3.93 -19.70 3.78
CA LEU A 145 4.69 -19.86 2.54
C LEU A 145 6.20 -19.92 2.81
N VAL A 146 6.73 -19.00 3.62
CA VAL A 146 8.15 -18.99 4.01
C VAL A 146 8.53 -20.31 4.69
N ASP A 147 7.73 -20.77 5.67
CA ASP A 147 7.99 -22.02 6.41
C ASP A 147 7.98 -23.26 5.52
N ARG A 148 7.24 -23.25 4.42
CA ARG A 148 7.21 -24.38 3.46
C ARG A 148 8.41 -24.44 2.52
N GLN A 149 9.09 -23.32 2.33
CA GLN A 149 10.20 -23.20 1.39
C GLN A 149 11.58 -23.39 2.08
N HIS A 150 11.57 -23.46 3.41
CA HIS A 150 12.71 -23.83 4.26
C HIS A 150 12.65 -25.30 4.67
#